data_c4cb09f16818ef1ded415b5811cbe329
#
_entry.id   c4cb09f16818ef1ded415b5811cbe329
#
_cell.length_a   1.000
_cell.length_b   1.000
_cell.length_c   1.000
_cell.angle_alpha   90.00
_cell.angle_beta   90.00
_cell.angle_gamma   90.00
#
_symmetry.space_group_name_H-M   'P 1'
#
loop_
_entity.id
_entity.type
_entity.pdbx_description
1 polymer ?
#
loop_
_entity_poly.entity_id
_entity_poly.type
_entity_poly.pdbx_seq_one_letter_code
_entity_poly.pdbx_strand_id
1 'polypeptide(L)'
;MTIQLNQPFSFCQLGKRDNQEDYRYPNSNRPSDFDPFFIVCDGVGGSADGEIASRAVAMGMAEALKNVDWNRDFTPKDFQIVLGAAYKALDHAATNASSDMATTLTMICFHEGGCSMAYMGDSRIYHFRPNQGILYCSSDHSLINELVFAGVVSPDQALSHPQRNVINRYMAPTSDDEERCQPTWYQTSDIEAGDIFFLCTDGVTDVIDNDTLETIICSDGSDEEKRDNIARLSYHSDDNNTAILVSVAQVIKKEEYHTSEQEDDNGQDTKRIHRPTPVAVDLEINESRNLSGYRVMKMIKKVLNL
;
A
#
# COMPACT_ATOMS: atom_id res chain seq x y z
N MET A 1 2.22 20.79 5.02
CA MET A 1 3.03 21.00 3.78
C MET A 1 2.13 20.91 2.54
N THR A 2 2.56 21.42 1.38
CA THR A 2 1.86 21.18 0.11
C THR A 2 2.77 20.33 -0.77
N ILE A 3 2.27 19.16 -1.19
CA ILE A 3 3.02 18.23 -2.03
C ILE A 3 2.48 18.34 -3.45
N GLN A 4 3.33 18.68 -4.40
CA GLN A 4 3.00 18.68 -5.82
C GLN A 4 3.57 17.42 -6.46
N LEU A 5 2.74 16.72 -7.21
CA LEU A 5 3.11 15.48 -7.89
C LEU A 5 3.38 15.75 -9.37
N ASN A 6 4.33 15.01 -9.94
CA ASN A 6 4.44 14.90 -11.38
C ASN A 6 3.30 14.03 -11.93
N GLN A 7 3.15 14.04 -13.25
CA GLN A 7 2.20 13.17 -13.91
C GLN A 7 2.51 11.70 -13.58
N PRO A 8 1.55 10.93 -13.05
CA PRO A 8 1.77 9.53 -12.76
C PRO A 8 1.79 8.70 -14.06
N PHE A 9 2.52 7.60 -14.03
CA PHE A 9 2.58 6.60 -15.08
C PHE A 9 2.20 5.23 -14.53
N SER A 10 1.49 4.45 -15.33
CA SER A 10 1.08 3.12 -14.88
C SER A 10 0.99 2.14 -16.05
N PHE A 11 0.89 0.87 -15.73
CA PHE A 11 0.54 -0.19 -16.66
C PHE A 11 -0.39 -1.21 -15.98
N CYS A 12 -1.08 -1.99 -16.80
CA CYS A 12 -1.90 -3.11 -16.39
C CYS A 12 -1.82 -4.12 -17.52
N GLN A 13 -1.20 -5.25 -17.26
CA GLN A 13 -0.86 -6.27 -18.26
C GLN A 13 -1.44 -7.62 -17.83
N LEU A 14 -1.88 -8.38 -18.82
CA LEU A 14 -2.52 -9.67 -18.62
C LEU A 14 -1.52 -10.76 -18.16
N GLY A 15 -0.23 -10.60 -18.51
CA GLY A 15 0.75 -11.67 -18.34
C GLY A 15 0.34 -12.91 -19.13
N LYS A 16 0.46 -14.09 -18.50
CA LYS A 16 0.05 -15.39 -19.09
C LYS A 16 -1.34 -15.86 -18.66
N ARG A 17 -2.10 -15.03 -17.95
CA ARG A 17 -3.46 -15.35 -17.52
C ARG A 17 -4.46 -15.15 -18.67
N ASP A 18 -5.62 -15.79 -18.58
CA ASP A 18 -6.72 -15.62 -19.53
C ASP A 18 -7.59 -14.40 -19.21
N ASN A 19 -7.67 -14.00 -17.92
CA ASN A 19 -8.47 -12.90 -17.42
C ASN A 19 -7.57 -11.85 -16.72
N GLN A 20 -8.03 -10.59 -16.75
CA GLN A 20 -7.42 -9.51 -15.98
C GLN A 20 -8.19 -9.32 -14.67
N GLU A 21 -7.60 -9.73 -13.56
CA GLU A 21 -8.19 -9.65 -12.22
C GLU A 21 -7.61 -8.48 -11.42
N ASP A 22 -6.51 -7.86 -11.90
CA ASP A 22 -5.97 -6.63 -11.32
C ASP A 22 -6.82 -5.42 -11.70
N TYR A 23 -6.93 -4.48 -10.77
CA TYR A 23 -7.52 -3.17 -11.02
C TYR A 23 -6.71 -2.05 -10.38
N ARG A 24 -6.67 -0.88 -11.03
CA ARG A 24 -6.00 0.31 -10.51
C ARG A 24 -6.84 1.57 -10.64
N TYR A 25 -6.59 2.52 -9.78
CA TYR A 25 -7.14 3.87 -9.89
C TYR A 25 -6.00 4.92 -9.73
N PRO A 26 -5.86 5.88 -10.66
CA PRO A 26 -6.63 6.08 -11.91
C PRO A 26 -6.46 4.92 -12.91
N ASN A 27 -7.53 4.56 -13.61
CA ASN A 27 -7.49 3.50 -14.62
C ASN A 27 -7.06 4.05 -16.00
N SER A 28 -5.86 4.63 -16.05
CA SER A 28 -5.22 5.15 -17.25
C SER A 28 -3.71 5.01 -17.13
N ASN A 29 -3.05 4.62 -18.21
CA ASN A 29 -1.57 4.49 -18.21
C ASN A 29 -0.85 5.83 -18.01
N ARG A 30 -1.54 6.95 -18.37
CA ARG A 30 -1.03 8.32 -18.28
C ARG A 30 -2.19 9.27 -18.05
N PRO A 31 -2.76 9.36 -16.84
CA PRO A 31 -3.85 10.27 -16.55
C PRO A 31 -3.37 11.72 -16.66
N SER A 32 -4.09 12.55 -17.45
CA SER A 32 -3.79 13.97 -17.59
C SER A 32 -4.36 14.82 -16.46
N ASP A 33 -5.36 14.29 -15.78
CA ASP A 33 -6.01 14.85 -14.60
C ASP A 33 -6.13 13.73 -13.56
N PHE A 34 -5.73 14.02 -12.33
CA PHE A 34 -5.71 13.03 -11.26
C PHE A 34 -5.78 13.70 -9.89
N ASP A 35 -6.45 13.02 -8.98
CA ASP A 35 -6.48 13.36 -7.56
C ASP A 35 -5.18 12.87 -6.87
N PRO A 36 -4.83 13.41 -5.69
CA PRO A 36 -3.59 13.05 -5.00
C PRO A 36 -3.68 11.70 -4.29
N PHE A 37 -4.31 10.69 -4.90
CA PHE A 37 -4.38 9.34 -4.38
C PHE A 37 -4.33 8.28 -5.48
N PHE A 38 -3.80 7.10 -5.13
CA PHE A 38 -3.58 6.00 -6.05
C PHE A 38 -3.90 4.68 -5.36
N ILE A 39 -4.52 3.76 -6.12
CA ILE A 39 -4.98 2.47 -5.61
C ILE A 39 -4.59 1.38 -6.61
N VAL A 40 -4.07 0.25 -6.12
CA VAL A 40 -3.89 -0.98 -6.88
C VAL A 40 -4.46 -2.13 -6.06
N CYS A 41 -5.27 -2.95 -6.72
CA CYS A 41 -5.92 -4.12 -6.16
C CYS A 41 -5.69 -5.30 -7.09
N ASP A 42 -5.37 -6.46 -6.51
CA ASP A 42 -5.20 -7.75 -7.17
C ASP A 42 -6.37 -8.66 -6.78
N GLY A 43 -7.10 -9.13 -7.76
CA GLY A 43 -8.25 -10.00 -7.54
C GLY A 43 -7.82 -11.43 -7.22
N VAL A 44 -8.14 -11.90 -6.03
CA VAL A 44 -7.74 -13.21 -5.53
C VAL A 44 -8.86 -14.22 -5.70
N GLY A 45 -8.53 -15.39 -6.24
CA GLY A 45 -9.44 -16.54 -6.21
C GLY A 45 -9.79 -17.09 -7.55
N GLY A 46 -9.03 -17.71 -8.34
CA GLY A 46 -9.24 -18.66 -9.46
C GLY A 46 -10.62 -18.74 -10.16
N SER A 47 -11.52 -17.83 -9.88
CA SER A 47 -12.85 -17.67 -10.45
C SER A 47 -13.00 -16.29 -11.08
N ALA A 48 -13.90 -16.11 -12.04
CA ALA A 48 -14.18 -14.86 -12.76
C ALA A 48 -14.56 -13.66 -11.85
N ASP A 49 -14.58 -13.84 -10.55
CA ASP A 49 -15.07 -12.87 -9.57
C ASP A 49 -13.94 -12.01 -8.97
N GLY A 50 -12.65 -12.36 -9.18
CA GLY A 50 -11.49 -11.55 -8.76
C GLY A 50 -11.49 -10.17 -9.42
N GLU A 51 -11.78 -10.08 -10.72
CA GLU A 51 -11.95 -8.83 -11.46
C GLU A 51 -13.04 -7.95 -10.83
N ILE A 52 -14.15 -8.56 -10.41
CA ILE A 52 -15.28 -7.84 -9.81
C ILE A 52 -14.86 -7.31 -8.45
N ALA A 53 -14.16 -8.10 -7.64
CA ALA A 53 -13.70 -7.72 -6.31
C ALA A 53 -12.70 -6.56 -6.36
N SER A 54 -11.63 -6.69 -7.14
CA SER A 54 -10.58 -5.68 -7.27
C SER A 54 -11.14 -4.34 -7.75
N ARG A 55 -12.01 -4.39 -8.77
CA ARG A 55 -12.69 -3.21 -9.30
C ARG A 55 -13.64 -2.57 -8.28
N ALA A 56 -14.45 -3.37 -7.57
CA ALA A 56 -15.41 -2.87 -6.59
C ALA A 56 -14.69 -2.13 -5.45
N VAL A 57 -13.63 -2.72 -4.90
CA VAL A 57 -12.83 -2.12 -3.84
C VAL A 57 -12.16 -0.83 -4.32
N ALA A 58 -11.43 -0.86 -5.44
CA ALA A 58 -10.71 0.29 -5.94
C ALA A 58 -11.65 1.46 -6.27
N MET A 59 -12.79 1.19 -6.93
CA MET A 59 -13.76 2.24 -7.28
C MET A 59 -14.53 2.75 -6.07
N GLY A 60 -14.96 1.86 -5.15
CA GLY A 60 -15.65 2.27 -3.93
C GLY A 60 -14.78 3.15 -3.05
N MET A 61 -13.50 2.82 -2.93
CA MET A 61 -12.51 3.64 -2.23
C MET A 61 -12.27 4.97 -2.94
N ALA A 62 -12.07 4.97 -4.26
CA ALA A 62 -11.82 6.17 -5.04
C ALA A 62 -12.98 7.17 -4.94
N GLU A 63 -14.23 6.71 -5.04
CA GLU A 63 -15.40 7.59 -4.89
C GLU A 63 -15.48 8.26 -3.51
N ALA A 64 -15.09 7.56 -2.46
CA ALA A 64 -15.02 8.16 -1.12
C ALA A 64 -13.86 9.16 -0.99
N LEU A 65 -12.68 8.84 -1.55
CA LEU A 65 -11.49 9.69 -1.52
C LEU A 65 -11.67 10.99 -2.28
N LYS A 66 -12.46 11.04 -3.35
CA LYS A 66 -12.79 12.28 -4.08
C LYS A 66 -13.49 13.35 -3.21
N ASN A 67 -14.08 12.95 -2.09
CA ASN A 67 -14.77 13.86 -1.17
C ASN A 67 -13.88 14.29 0.01
N VAL A 68 -12.61 13.88 0.04
CA VAL A 68 -11.66 14.25 1.08
C VAL A 68 -11.06 15.63 0.80
N ASP A 69 -10.96 16.45 1.84
CA ASP A 69 -10.21 17.71 1.78
C ASP A 69 -8.71 17.42 1.99
N TRP A 70 -7.93 17.51 0.93
CA TRP A 70 -6.49 17.24 0.93
C TRP A 70 -5.64 18.38 1.49
N ASN A 71 -6.26 19.55 1.80
CA ASN A 71 -5.58 20.69 2.42
C ASN A 71 -5.48 20.57 3.95
N ARG A 72 -5.79 19.41 4.50
CA ARG A 72 -5.63 19.03 5.89
C ARG A 72 -5.02 17.64 6.01
N ASP A 73 -4.68 17.24 7.23
CA ASP A 73 -4.23 15.89 7.50
C ASP A 73 -5.33 14.86 7.19
N PHE A 74 -4.92 13.77 6.55
CA PHE A 74 -5.75 12.59 6.37
C PHE A 74 -5.56 11.67 7.57
N THR A 75 -6.60 11.54 8.38
CA THR A 75 -6.53 10.85 9.66
C THR A 75 -6.95 9.37 9.57
N PRO A 76 -6.59 8.52 10.55
CA PRO A 76 -7.12 7.16 10.64
C PRO A 76 -8.66 7.10 10.61
N LYS A 77 -9.34 8.14 11.13
CA LYS A 77 -10.81 8.23 11.08
C LYS A 77 -11.32 8.45 9.66
N ASP A 78 -10.65 9.31 8.88
CA ASP A 78 -10.98 9.51 7.46
C ASP A 78 -10.78 8.21 6.68
N PHE A 79 -9.68 7.50 6.98
CA PHE A 79 -9.40 6.19 6.37
C PHE A 79 -10.49 5.16 6.68
N GLN A 80 -11.00 5.09 7.91
CA GLN A 80 -12.08 4.15 8.25
C GLN A 80 -13.37 4.44 7.47
N ILE A 81 -13.67 5.70 7.17
CA ILE A 81 -14.81 6.08 6.32
C ILE A 81 -14.60 5.56 4.89
N VAL A 82 -13.40 5.78 4.34
CA VAL A 82 -13.03 5.33 2.99
C VAL A 82 -13.02 3.80 2.90
N LEU A 83 -12.43 3.12 3.88
CA LEU A 83 -12.43 1.66 3.97
C LEU A 83 -13.86 1.09 4.06
N GLY A 84 -14.71 1.72 4.85
CA GLY A 84 -16.13 1.36 4.94
C GLY A 84 -16.87 1.48 3.61
N ALA A 85 -16.53 2.47 2.78
CA ALA A 85 -17.09 2.61 1.43
C ALA A 85 -16.60 1.50 0.49
N ALA A 86 -15.31 1.14 0.56
CA ALA A 86 -14.75 0.03 -0.20
C ALA A 86 -15.43 -1.31 0.12
N TYR A 87 -15.59 -1.62 1.41
CA TYR A 87 -16.31 -2.84 1.83
C TYR A 87 -17.77 -2.84 1.40
N LYS A 88 -18.48 -1.71 1.49
CA LYS A 88 -19.87 -1.62 1.02
C LYS A 88 -19.98 -1.86 -0.48
N ALA A 89 -19.03 -1.35 -1.28
CA ALA A 89 -18.99 -1.62 -2.71
C ALA A 89 -18.74 -3.09 -3.01
N LEU A 90 -17.84 -3.74 -2.28
CA LEU A 90 -17.53 -5.16 -2.38
C LEU A 90 -18.75 -6.03 -2.02
N ASP A 91 -19.42 -5.76 -0.89
CA ASP A 91 -20.63 -6.48 -0.47
C ASP A 91 -21.75 -6.33 -1.50
N HIS A 92 -21.93 -5.13 -2.05
CA HIS A 92 -22.91 -4.91 -3.10
C HIS A 92 -22.60 -5.70 -4.38
N ALA A 93 -21.32 -5.77 -4.78
CA ALA A 93 -20.87 -6.55 -5.91
C ALA A 93 -21.15 -8.06 -5.69
N ALA A 94 -20.92 -8.56 -4.49
CA ALA A 94 -21.15 -9.98 -4.13
C ALA A 94 -22.63 -10.40 -4.18
N THR A 95 -23.58 -9.46 -4.07
CA THR A 95 -25.01 -9.81 -4.21
C THR A 95 -25.39 -10.35 -5.59
N ASN A 96 -24.57 -10.04 -6.61
CA ASN A 96 -24.78 -10.39 -8.01
C ASN A 96 -23.73 -11.37 -8.56
N ALA A 97 -22.80 -11.80 -7.73
CA ALA A 97 -21.68 -12.67 -8.09
C ALA A 97 -21.49 -13.77 -7.02
N SER A 98 -20.34 -14.44 -7.02
CA SER A 98 -20.00 -15.43 -6.00
C SER A 98 -19.58 -14.76 -4.69
N SER A 99 -19.89 -15.38 -3.55
CA SER A 99 -19.39 -14.96 -2.24
C SER A 99 -17.88 -15.24 -2.03
N ASP A 100 -17.27 -16.00 -2.94
CA ASP A 100 -15.87 -16.43 -2.83
C ASP A 100 -14.88 -15.42 -3.45
N MET A 101 -15.38 -14.25 -3.89
CA MET A 101 -14.55 -13.18 -4.42
C MET A 101 -13.69 -12.53 -3.32
N ALA A 102 -12.47 -12.20 -3.67
CA ALA A 102 -11.57 -11.47 -2.77
C ALA A 102 -10.59 -10.59 -3.55
N THR A 103 -9.93 -9.67 -2.87
CA THR A 103 -8.90 -8.82 -3.47
C THR A 103 -7.89 -8.35 -2.45
N THR A 104 -6.67 -8.08 -2.90
CA THR A 104 -5.69 -7.31 -2.15
C THR A 104 -6.07 -5.82 -2.15
N LEU A 105 -5.34 -5.02 -1.41
CA LEU A 105 -5.43 -3.57 -1.41
C LEU A 105 -4.05 -2.96 -1.26
N THR A 106 -3.69 -2.02 -2.12
CA THR A 106 -2.68 -1.00 -1.87
C THR A 106 -3.26 0.37 -2.16
N MET A 107 -3.06 1.33 -1.26
CA MET A 107 -3.52 2.70 -1.41
C MET A 107 -2.49 3.66 -0.85
N ILE A 108 -2.21 4.73 -1.60
CA ILE A 108 -1.48 5.90 -1.10
C ILE A 108 -2.31 7.15 -1.33
N CYS A 109 -2.16 8.14 -0.44
CA CYS A 109 -2.70 9.47 -0.66
C CYS A 109 -1.78 10.55 -0.08
N PHE A 110 -1.71 11.68 -0.78
CA PHE A 110 -0.91 12.83 -0.39
C PHE A 110 -1.81 13.92 0.16
N HIS A 111 -1.45 14.48 1.29
CA HIS A 111 -2.23 15.46 2.03
C HIS A 111 -1.31 16.44 2.79
N GLU A 112 -1.86 17.41 3.49
CA GLU A 112 -1.05 18.43 4.18
C GLU A 112 -0.07 17.84 5.20
N GLY A 113 -0.39 16.73 5.85
CA GLY A 113 0.48 16.05 6.82
C GLY A 113 1.56 15.17 6.19
N GLY A 114 1.51 14.89 4.89
CA GLY A 114 2.46 14.01 4.21
C GLY A 114 1.83 13.01 3.27
N CYS A 115 2.24 11.75 3.36
CA CYS A 115 1.67 10.63 2.62
C CYS A 115 1.17 9.56 3.59
N SER A 116 -0.07 9.13 3.38
CA SER A 116 -0.64 7.97 4.06
C SER A 116 -0.70 6.78 3.10
N MET A 117 -0.39 5.61 3.62
CA MET A 117 -0.34 4.34 2.91
C MET A 117 -1.18 3.31 3.64
N ALA A 118 -1.95 2.52 2.90
CA ALA A 118 -2.68 1.39 3.45
C ALA A 118 -2.55 0.19 2.53
N TYR A 119 -2.35 -1.01 3.10
CA TYR A 119 -2.21 -2.21 2.31
C TYR A 119 -2.76 -3.45 3.01
N MET A 120 -3.19 -4.42 2.20
CA MET A 120 -3.67 -5.73 2.62
C MET A 120 -3.40 -6.74 1.51
N GLY A 121 -2.78 -7.87 1.83
CA GLY A 121 -2.35 -8.89 0.88
C GLY A 121 -0.85 -8.83 0.63
N ASP A 122 -0.43 -9.22 -0.55
CA ASP A 122 0.95 -9.32 -1.05
C ASP A 122 1.26 -8.35 -2.20
N SER A 123 0.30 -7.56 -2.64
CA SER A 123 0.57 -6.35 -3.42
C SER A 123 1.35 -5.34 -2.57
N ARG A 124 2.30 -4.65 -3.19
CA ARG A 124 3.28 -3.84 -2.44
C ARG A 124 3.21 -2.35 -2.73
N ILE A 125 3.60 -1.57 -1.71
CA ILE A 125 3.85 -0.13 -1.77
C ILE A 125 5.32 0.10 -1.45
N TYR A 126 5.98 0.88 -2.31
CA TYR A 126 7.35 1.31 -2.11
C TYR A 126 7.43 2.83 -2.06
N HIS A 127 8.34 3.35 -1.24
CA HIS A 127 8.81 4.74 -1.24
C HIS A 127 10.31 4.72 -1.52
N PHE A 128 10.71 5.32 -2.63
CA PHE A 128 12.10 5.44 -3.04
C PHE A 128 12.56 6.89 -2.94
N ARG A 129 13.80 7.08 -2.55
CA ARG A 129 14.55 8.33 -2.71
C ARG A 129 15.78 8.04 -3.55
N PRO A 130 15.92 8.61 -4.78
CA PRO A 130 16.95 8.18 -5.75
C PRO A 130 18.37 8.09 -5.19
N ASN A 131 18.72 8.96 -4.24
CA ASN A 131 20.07 8.97 -3.63
C ASN A 131 20.22 8.04 -2.41
N GLN A 132 19.16 7.38 -1.96
CA GLN A 132 19.12 6.58 -0.72
C GLN A 132 18.53 5.18 -0.95
N GLY A 133 17.93 4.93 -2.11
CA GLY A 133 17.26 3.67 -2.41
C GLY A 133 15.86 3.54 -1.81
N ILE A 134 15.50 2.34 -1.40
CA ILE A 134 14.20 2.03 -0.79
C ILE A 134 14.16 2.59 0.64
N LEU A 135 13.33 3.62 0.89
CA LEU A 135 13.05 4.14 2.23
C LEU A 135 11.99 3.32 2.96
N TYR A 136 11.02 2.81 2.21
CA TYR A 136 9.92 2.00 2.73
C TYR A 136 9.49 0.97 1.70
N CYS A 137 9.19 -0.24 2.17
CA CYS A 137 8.51 -1.29 1.42
C CYS A 137 7.48 -1.94 2.35
N SER A 138 6.24 -2.08 1.90
CA SER A 138 5.22 -2.80 2.66
C SER A 138 5.60 -4.28 2.82
N SER A 139 5.16 -4.89 3.92
CA SER A 139 5.40 -6.31 4.20
C SER A 139 4.18 -7.14 3.81
N ASP A 140 4.38 -8.17 2.99
CA ASP A 140 3.28 -9.02 2.53
C ASP A 140 2.57 -9.68 3.70
N HIS A 141 1.24 -9.66 3.66
CA HIS A 141 0.40 -10.43 4.57
C HIS A 141 0.28 -11.87 4.05
N SER A 142 1.33 -12.64 4.22
CA SER A 142 1.41 -14.03 3.80
C SER A 142 1.65 -14.96 4.98
N LEU A 143 1.17 -16.20 4.86
CA LEU A 143 1.39 -17.24 5.86
C LEU A 143 2.88 -17.44 6.12
N ILE A 144 3.69 -17.41 5.06
CA ILE A 144 5.13 -17.64 5.20
C ILE A 144 5.83 -16.54 5.98
N ASN A 145 5.44 -15.28 5.79
CA ASN A 145 5.99 -14.15 6.55
C ASN A 145 5.63 -14.24 8.03
N GLU A 146 4.43 -14.70 8.38
CA GLU A 146 4.07 -14.97 9.78
C GLU A 146 4.93 -16.09 10.39
N LEU A 147 5.20 -17.16 9.62
CA LEU A 147 6.07 -18.26 10.08
C LEU A 147 7.53 -17.80 10.25
N VAL A 148 8.03 -16.93 9.38
CA VAL A 148 9.35 -16.31 9.52
C VAL A 148 9.40 -15.42 10.76
N PHE A 149 8.39 -14.56 10.95
CA PHE A 149 8.31 -13.70 12.12
C PHE A 149 8.21 -14.48 13.43
N ALA A 150 7.50 -15.60 13.42
CA ALA A 150 7.42 -16.52 14.56
C ALA A 150 8.69 -17.36 14.78
N GLY A 151 9.71 -17.24 13.92
CA GLY A 151 10.96 -18.02 13.98
C GLY A 151 10.78 -19.52 13.64
N VAL A 152 9.66 -19.91 13.02
CA VAL A 152 9.36 -21.30 12.63
C VAL A 152 10.07 -21.67 11.33
N VAL A 153 10.20 -20.69 10.41
CA VAL A 153 10.87 -20.84 9.12
C VAL A 153 11.94 -19.77 9.01
N SER A 154 13.12 -20.12 8.48
CA SER A 154 14.15 -19.11 8.23
C SER A 154 13.82 -18.30 6.95
N PRO A 155 14.33 -17.05 6.81
CA PRO A 155 14.14 -16.26 5.58
C PRO A 155 14.57 -17.00 4.31
N ASP A 156 15.68 -17.75 4.36
CA ASP A 156 16.16 -18.51 3.20
C ASP A 156 15.22 -19.66 2.82
N GLN A 157 14.61 -20.32 3.81
CA GLN A 157 13.63 -21.37 3.58
C GLN A 157 12.30 -20.82 3.05
N ALA A 158 11.95 -19.58 3.41
CA ALA A 158 10.72 -18.93 2.95
C ALA A 158 10.71 -18.75 1.43
N LEU A 159 11.84 -18.42 0.81
CA LEU A 159 11.97 -18.19 -0.63
C LEU A 159 11.55 -19.39 -1.50
N SER A 160 11.76 -20.62 -1.00
CA SER A 160 11.42 -21.85 -1.71
C SER A 160 10.23 -22.62 -1.11
N HIS A 161 9.54 -22.00 -0.16
CA HIS A 161 8.44 -22.69 0.54
C HIS A 161 7.23 -22.89 -0.36
N PRO A 162 6.57 -24.09 -0.36
CA PRO A 162 5.40 -24.35 -1.21
C PRO A 162 4.21 -23.41 -0.99
N GLN A 163 4.11 -22.81 0.19
CA GLN A 163 3.02 -21.90 0.58
C GLN A 163 3.46 -20.42 0.57
N ARG A 164 4.52 -20.07 -0.14
CA ARG A 164 5.03 -18.69 -0.18
C ARG A 164 3.98 -17.68 -0.70
N ASN A 165 3.12 -18.10 -1.62
CA ASN A 165 2.08 -17.27 -2.24
C ASN A 165 0.72 -17.39 -1.52
N VAL A 166 0.66 -17.95 -0.30
CA VAL A 166 -0.59 -18.04 0.46
C VAL A 166 -0.77 -16.78 1.28
N ILE A 167 -1.64 -15.89 0.82
CA ILE A 167 -2.04 -14.70 1.56
C ILE A 167 -2.97 -15.06 2.72
N ASN A 168 -2.85 -14.37 3.82
CA ASN A 168 -3.65 -14.58 5.03
C ASN A 168 -4.51 -13.37 5.42
N ARG A 169 -4.35 -12.25 4.70
CA ARG A 169 -5.20 -11.07 4.80
C ARG A 169 -5.56 -10.57 3.42
N TYR A 170 -6.85 -10.40 3.20
CA TYR A 170 -7.43 -9.90 1.96
C TYR A 170 -8.80 -9.27 2.25
N MET A 171 -9.31 -8.48 1.33
CA MET A 171 -10.66 -7.96 1.38
C MET A 171 -11.62 -8.96 0.74
N ALA A 172 -12.62 -9.38 1.49
CA ALA A 172 -13.70 -10.25 1.00
C ALA A 172 -15.06 -9.72 1.46
N PRO A 173 -16.15 -10.03 0.76
CA PRO A 173 -17.48 -9.77 1.24
C PRO A 173 -17.69 -10.49 2.58
N THR A 174 -18.39 -9.85 3.50
CA THR A 174 -18.70 -10.42 4.81
C THR A 174 -20.18 -10.25 5.11
N SER A 175 -20.74 -11.21 5.87
CA SER A 175 -22.03 -10.99 6.52
C SER A 175 -21.90 -9.90 7.60
N ASP A 176 -23.00 -9.22 7.92
CA ASP A 176 -23.02 -8.11 8.88
C ASP A 176 -22.50 -8.46 10.29
N ASP A 177 -22.43 -9.76 10.61
CA ASP A 177 -22.01 -10.29 11.92
C ASP A 177 -20.51 -10.65 11.98
N GLU A 178 -19.76 -10.55 10.90
CA GLU A 178 -18.34 -10.93 10.84
C GLU A 178 -17.42 -9.72 10.98
N GLU A 179 -16.34 -9.87 11.75
CA GLU A 179 -15.31 -8.86 11.88
C GLU A 179 -14.52 -8.71 10.56
N ARG A 180 -14.53 -7.51 9.99
CA ARG A 180 -13.82 -7.20 8.74
C ARG A 180 -12.33 -7.12 8.97
N CYS A 181 -11.57 -7.68 8.05
CA CYS A 181 -10.12 -7.58 8.06
C CYS A 181 -9.69 -6.11 7.92
N GLN A 182 -8.67 -5.71 8.68
CA GLN A 182 -8.15 -4.35 8.69
C GLN A 182 -6.83 -4.28 7.92
N PRO A 183 -6.66 -3.31 7.01
CA PRO A 183 -5.39 -3.05 6.35
C PRO A 183 -4.33 -2.58 7.35
N THR A 184 -3.06 -2.84 7.03
CA THR A 184 -1.96 -2.16 7.69
C THR A 184 -1.92 -0.71 7.21
N TRP A 185 -1.78 0.21 8.15
CA TRP A 185 -1.70 1.65 7.93
C TRP A 185 -0.31 2.17 8.28
N TYR A 186 0.23 3.01 7.40
CA TYR A 186 1.49 3.71 7.62
C TYR A 186 1.37 5.14 7.13
N GLN A 187 2.01 6.08 7.83
CA GLN A 187 2.03 7.49 7.45
C GLN A 187 3.44 8.05 7.60
N THR A 188 3.86 8.89 6.66
CA THR A 188 5.14 9.59 6.69
C THR A 188 5.00 11.05 6.31
N SER A 189 5.74 11.92 7.01
CA SER A 189 5.96 13.32 6.64
C SER A 189 7.36 13.55 6.07
N ASP A 190 8.21 12.52 6.04
CA ASP A 190 9.53 12.56 5.43
C ASP A 190 9.40 12.38 3.91
N ILE A 191 9.08 13.48 3.23
CA ILE A 191 8.89 13.53 1.78
C ILE A 191 9.71 14.67 1.22
N GLU A 192 10.45 14.40 0.15
CA GLU A 192 11.28 15.36 -0.57
C GLU A 192 10.93 15.41 -2.07
N ALA A 193 11.28 16.52 -2.72
CA ALA A 193 11.19 16.59 -4.17
C ALA A 193 12.11 15.53 -4.82
N GLY A 194 11.61 14.80 -5.78
CA GLY A 194 12.30 13.68 -6.42
C GLY A 194 12.01 12.32 -5.79
N ASP A 195 11.34 12.25 -4.64
CA ASP A 195 10.86 10.97 -4.09
C ASP A 195 9.88 10.30 -5.08
N ILE A 196 9.91 8.97 -5.14
CA ILE A 196 9.08 8.17 -6.03
C ILE A 196 8.32 7.15 -5.19
N PHE A 197 7.00 7.11 -5.40
CA PHE A 197 6.14 6.09 -4.84
C PHE A 197 5.71 5.12 -5.93
N PHE A 198 5.76 3.84 -5.61
CA PHE A 198 5.45 2.77 -6.54
C PHE A 198 4.53 1.75 -5.86
N LEU A 199 3.38 1.49 -6.51
CA LEU A 199 2.43 0.48 -6.09
C LEU A 199 2.40 -0.61 -7.15
N CYS A 200 2.40 -1.88 -6.75
CA CYS A 200 2.30 -2.96 -7.72
C CYS A 200 1.65 -4.20 -7.14
N THR A 201 1.08 -5.03 -8.03
CA THR A 201 0.66 -6.41 -7.72
C THR A 201 1.87 -7.35 -7.71
N ASP A 202 1.68 -8.55 -7.17
CA ASP A 202 2.72 -9.57 -7.02
C ASP A 202 3.28 -10.04 -8.37
N GLY A 203 2.48 -10.02 -9.45
CA GLY A 203 2.97 -10.34 -10.80
C GLY A 203 4.11 -9.45 -11.30
N VAL A 204 4.37 -8.30 -10.68
CA VAL A 204 5.58 -7.51 -10.91
C VAL A 204 6.74 -8.03 -10.06
N THR A 205 6.52 -8.25 -8.76
CA THR A 205 7.58 -8.62 -7.80
C THR A 205 7.95 -10.10 -7.84
N ASP A 206 7.16 -10.94 -8.45
CA ASP A 206 7.50 -12.34 -8.76
C ASP A 206 8.59 -12.47 -9.82
N VAL A 207 8.75 -11.46 -10.67
CA VAL A 207 9.75 -11.46 -11.77
C VAL A 207 10.82 -10.40 -11.61
N ILE A 208 10.61 -9.37 -10.79
CA ILE A 208 11.55 -8.27 -10.56
C ILE A 208 11.81 -8.18 -9.06
N ASP A 209 13.03 -8.50 -8.64
CA ASP A 209 13.45 -8.37 -7.24
C ASP A 209 13.64 -6.90 -6.83
N ASN A 210 13.72 -6.67 -5.51
CA ASN A 210 13.85 -5.33 -4.96
C ASN A 210 15.11 -4.59 -5.45
N ASP A 211 16.23 -5.28 -5.63
CA ASP A 211 17.51 -4.67 -6.06
C ASP A 211 17.42 -4.18 -7.50
N THR A 212 16.79 -4.99 -8.38
CA THR A 212 16.52 -4.63 -9.77
C THR A 212 15.53 -3.48 -9.87
N LEU A 213 14.44 -3.53 -9.07
CA LEU A 213 13.44 -2.49 -9.02
C LEU A 213 14.03 -1.15 -8.54
N GLU A 214 14.85 -1.18 -7.48
CA GLU A 214 15.59 -0.02 -6.98
C GLU A 214 16.50 0.56 -8.05
N THR A 215 17.26 -0.28 -8.74
CA THR A 215 18.16 0.15 -9.82
C THR A 215 17.41 0.89 -10.93
N ILE A 216 16.22 0.41 -11.32
CA ILE A 216 15.43 1.04 -12.38
C ILE A 216 14.82 2.34 -11.87
N ILE A 217 14.19 2.31 -10.70
CA ILE A 217 13.44 3.47 -10.16
C ILE A 217 14.40 4.60 -9.77
N CYS A 218 15.55 4.29 -9.22
CA CYS A 218 16.54 5.29 -8.82
C CYS A 218 17.46 5.75 -9.98
N SER A 219 17.27 5.25 -11.21
CA SER A 219 18.04 5.70 -12.38
C SER A 219 17.70 7.14 -12.79
N ASP A 220 18.57 7.76 -13.61
CA ASP A 220 18.38 9.12 -14.14
C ASP A 220 17.30 9.23 -15.23
N GLY A 221 16.69 8.13 -15.66
CA GLY A 221 15.63 8.11 -16.67
C GLY A 221 14.35 8.86 -16.24
N SER A 222 13.53 9.26 -17.20
CA SER A 222 12.21 9.81 -16.95
C SER A 222 11.28 8.77 -16.28
N ASP A 223 10.25 9.23 -15.58
CA ASP A 223 9.26 8.36 -14.94
C ASP A 223 8.57 7.44 -15.96
N GLU A 224 8.38 7.91 -17.21
CA GLU A 224 7.83 7.12 -18.29
C GLU A 224 8.79 5.99 -18.70
N GLU A 225 10.08 6.27 -18.85
CA GLU A 225 11.10 5.26 -19.18
C GLU A 225 11.26 4.22 -18.06
N LYS A 226 11.22 4.64 -16.80
CA LYS A 226 11.24 3.73 -15.63
C LYS A 226 10.04 2.79 -15.67
N ARG A 227 8.83 3.33 -15.82
CA ARG A 227 7.61 2.55 -15.97
C ARG A 227 7.68 1.58 -17.15
N ASP A 228 8.15 2.01 -18.32
CA ASP A 228 8.26 1.18 -19.51
C ASP A 228 9.26 0.05 -19.34
N ASN A 229 10.39 0.29 -18.64
CA ASN A 229 11.36 -0.74 -18.32
C ASN A 229 10.77 -1.81 -17.41
N ILE A 230 10.05 -1.42 -16.35
CA ILE A 230 9.38 -2.36 -15.43
C ILE A 230 8.31 -3.15 -16.18
N ALA A 231 7.45 -2.47 -16.95
CA ALA A 231 6.39 -3.11 -17.73
C ALA A 231 6.94 -4.12 -18.75
N ARG A 232 8.08 -3.82 -19.38
CA ARG A 232 8.73 -4.73 -20.33
C ARG A 232 9.32 -5.96 -19.64
N LEU A 233 9.92 -5.81 -18.46
CA LEU A 233 10.50 -6.93 -17.70
C LEU A 233 9.41 -7.86 -17.17
N SER A 234 8.27 -7.31 -16.72
CA SER A 234 7.15 -8.09 -16.19
C SER A 234 6.16 -8.59 -17.24
N TYR A 235 6.35 -8.23 -18.53
CA TYR A 235 5.40 -8.54 -19.61
C TYR A 235 5.04 -10.04 -19.73
N HIS A 236 5.98 -10.91 -19.43
CA HIS A 236 5.79 -12.37 -19.50
C HIS A 236 5.61 -13.01 -18.12
N SER A 237 5.19 -12.25 -17.12
CA SER A 237 4.83 -12.79 -15.81
C SER A 237 3.81 -13.91 -15.95
N ASP A 238 3.85 -14.87 -15.05
CA ASP A 238 2.86 -15.94 -14.98
C ASP A 238 1.51 -15.43 -14.47
N ASP A 239 1.48 -14.21 -13.87
CA ASP A 239 0.28 -13.57 -13.37
C ASP A 239 -0.01 -12.24 -14.07
N ASN A 240 -1.23 -11.70 -13.83
CA ASN A 240 -1.53 -10.30 -14.10
C ASN A 240 -0.50 -9.43 -13.41
N ASN A 241 -0.10 -8.34 -14.04
CA ASN A 241 0.86 -7.44 -13.44
C ASN A 241 0.48 -5.98 -13.69
N THR A 242 0.28 -5.29 -12.61
CA THR A 242 -0.22 -3.91 -12.58
C THR A 242 0.64 -3.05 -11.68
N ALA A 243 0.97 -1.85 -12.13
CA ALA A 243 1.69 -0.90 -11.30
C ALA A 243 1.32 0.55 -11.58
N ILE A 244 1.52 1.40 -10.57
CA ILE A 244 1.48 2.87 -10.65
C ILE A 244 2.79 3.41 -10.10
N LEU A 245 3.42 4.32 -10.85
CA LEU A 245 4.57 5.10 -10.46
C LEU A 245 4.17 6.57 -10.41
N VAL A 246 4.43 7.23 -9.30
CA VAL A 246 4.23 8.66 -9.12
C VAL A 246 5.41 9.27 -8.39
N SER A 247 5.94 10.39 -8.91
CA SER A 247 7.04 11.11 -8.29
C SER A 247 6.62 12.47 -7.75
N VAL A 248 7.35 12.93 -6.75
CA VAL A 248 7.14 14.21 -6.08
C VAL A 248 7.88 15.31 -6.86
N ALA A 249 7.12 16.25 -7.43
CA ALA A 249 7.69 17.39 -8.14
C ALA A 249 8.26 18.43 -7.17
N GLN A 250 7.50 18.75 -6.11
CA GLN A 250 7.87 19.77 -5.15
C GLN A 250 7.20 19.54 -3.79
N VAL A 251 7.90 19.89 -2.72
CA VAL A 251 7.36 19.95 -1.35
C VAL A 251 7.52 21.39 -0.83
N ILE A 252 6.40 22.06 -0.58
CA ILE A 252 6.35 23.40 -0.03
C ILE A 252 6.00 23.28 1.46
N LYS A 253 6.99 23.53 2.33
CA LYS A 253 6.76 23.57 3.78
C LYS A 253 6.13 24.91 4.12
N LYS A 254 5.05 24.94 4.89
CA LYS A 254 4.53 26.19 5.47
C LYS A 254 5.59 26.73 6.43
N GLU A 255 6.01 27.98 6.26
CA GLU A 255 6.83 28.64 7.28
C GLU A 255 6.03 28.72 8.58
N GLU A 256 6.54 28.15 9.65
CA GLU A 256 6.02 28.42 10.98
C GLU A 256 6.34 29.88 11.30
N TYR A 257 5.34 30.73 11.26
CA TYR A 257 5.45 32.06 11.82
C TYR A 257 5.63 31.92 13.32
N HIS A 258 6.87 31.89 13.77
CA HIS A 258 7.17 32.20 15.15
C HIS A 258 6.78 33.66 15.38
N THR A 259 5.61 33.91 15.96
CA THR A 259 5.34 35.15 16.68
C THR A 259 6.34 35.19 17.81
N SER A 260 7.39 35.97 17.61
CA SER A 260 8.27 36.38 18.70
C SER A 260 7.45 37.26 19.65
N GLU A 261 6.84 36.65 20.65
CA GLU A 261 6.52 37.39 21.88
C GLU A 261 7.84 37.81 22.50
N GLN A 262 8.08 39.09 22.49
CA GLN A 262 9.14 39.71 23.28
C GLN A 262 8.78 39.49 24.75
N GLU A 263 9.39 38.52 25.39
CA GLU A 263 9.51 38.48 26.84
C GLU A 263 10.88 39.01 27.21
N ASP A 264 10.85 40.05 28.07
CA ASP A 264 11.99 40.69 28.67
C ASP A 264 12.82 39.73 29.53
N ASP A 265 14.09 39.80 29.30
CA ASP A 265 15.28 39.62 30.14
C ASP A 265 15.11 38.94 31.51
N ASN A 266 15.52 37.67 31.62
CA ASN A 266 16.45 37.21 32.67
C ASN A 266 17.01 35.80 32.36
N GLY A 267 18.35 35.79 32.24
CA GLY A 267 19.11 34.65 31.76
C GLY A 267 19.04 33.35 32.57
N GLN A 268 19.17 32.28 31.90
CA GLN A 268 20.18 31.21 32.11
C GLN A 268 20.08 30.11 31.07
N ASP A 269 21.25 29.83 30.49
CA ASP A 269 21.54 28.78 29.50
C ASP A 269 21.09 27.35 29.89
N THR A 270 20.45 26.64 28.96
CA THR A 270 20.85 25.25 28.61
C THR A 270 20.20 24.82 27.31
N LYS A 271 20.98 24.81 26.23
CA LYS A 271 20.62 24.17 24.95
C LYS A 271 20.58 22.66 25.10
N ARG A 272 19.42 22.05 24.94
CA ARG A 272 19.28 20.63 24.52
C ARG A 272 18.56 20.58 23.19
N ILE A 273 19.32 20.23 22.17
CA ILE A 273 18.80 19.91 20.84
C ILE A 273 18.13 18.51 20.95
N HIS A 274 16.81 18.48 20.92
CA HIS A 274 16.07 17.25 20.70
C HIS A 274 15.90 17.01 19.19
N ARG A 275 16.52 15.95 18.66
CA ARG A 275 16.14 15.37 17.39
C ARG A 275 14.79 14.68 17.58
N PRO A 276 13.78 14.91 16.73
CA PRO A 276 12.56 14.13 16.79
C PRO A 276 12.86 12.70 16.33
N THR A 277 12.58 11.73 17.20
CA THR A 277 12.51 10.31 16.87
C THR A 277 11.26 10.08 16.01
N PRO A 278 11.29 9.23 14.98
CA PRO A 278 10.09 8.86 14.25
C PRO A 278 9.11 8.21 15.21
N VAL A 279 7.93 8.79 15.36
CA VAL A 279 6.85 8.19 16.14
C VAL A 279 6.15 7.18 15.23
N ALA A 280 6.52 5.91 15.38
CA ALA A 280 5.62 4.83 14.97
C ALA A 280 4.40 4.93 15.89
N VAL A 281 3.28 5.39 15.35
CA VAL A 281 2.00 5.30 16.06
C VAL A 281 1.53 3.87 15.92
N ASP A 282 1.98 3.01 16.84
CA ASP A 282 1.28 1.77 17.13
C ASP A 282 -0.11 2.20 17.65
N LEU A 283 -1.11 2.07 16.80
CA LEU A 283 -2.49 2.07 17.27
C LEU A 283 -2.56 0.92 18.28
N GLU A 284 -2.68 1.25 19.55
CA GLU A 284 -2.95 0.28 20.61
C GLU A 284 -4.18 -0.54 20.22
N ILE A 285 -3.91 -1.70 19.63
CA ILE A 285 -4.89 -2.79 19.53
C ILE A 285 -4.85 -3.44 20.91
N ASN A 286 -5.59 -2.84 21.83
CA ASN A 286 -5.86 -3.48 23.10
C ASN A 286 -6.73 -4.71 22.81
N GLU A 287 -6.25 -5.87 23.29
CA GLU A 287 -6.96 -7.16 23.43
C GLU A 287 -7.01 -8.17 22.28
N SER A 288 -6.61 -7.85 21.03
CA SER A 288 -6.60 -8.88 19.97
C SER A 288 -5.32 -9.76 19.95
N ARG A 289 -4.30 -9.48 20.76
CA ARG A 289 -3.05 -10.28 20.81
C ARG A 289 -3.27 -11.75 21.19
N ASN A 290 -4.28 -12.07 21.98
CA ASN A 290 -4.58 -13.46 22.36
C ASN A 290 -5.32 -14.26 21.27
N LEU A 291 -6.11 -13.61 20.43
CA LEU A 291 -6.83 -14.26 19.32
C LEU A 291 -5.93 -14.53 18.12
N SER A 292 -4.96 -13.64 17.82
CA SER A 292 -3.96 -13.84 16.77
C SER A 292 -3.09 -15.07 17.07
N GLY A 293 -2.54 -15.19 18.30
CA GLY A 293 -1.75 -16.33 18.72
C GLY A 293 -2.51 -17.66 18.66
N TYR A 294 -3.80 -17.66 18.98
CA TYR A 294 -4.63 -18.87 18.92
C TYR A 294 -4.97 -19.27 17.47
N ARG A 295 -5.21 -18.31 16.58
CA ARG A 295 -5.42 -18.56 15.14
C ARG A 295 -4.16 -19.08 14.47
N VAL A 296 -3.00 -18.46 14.74
CA VAL A 296 -1.69 -18.92 14.25
C VAL A 296 -1.38 -20.35 14.75
N MET A 297 -1.60 -20.65 16.03
CA MET A 297 -1.44 -22.02 16.57
C MET A 297 -2.39 -23.02 15.91
N LYS A 298 -3.63 -22.63 15.62
CA LYS A 298 -4.61 -23.49 14.95
C LYS A 298 -4.24 -23.73 13.47
N MET A 299 -3.68 -22.72 12.79
CA MET A 299 -3.16 -22.85 11.42
C MET A 299 -1.89 -23.70 11.41
N ILE A 300 -0.94 -23.46 12.32
CA ILE A 300 0.28 -24.28 12.47
C ILE A 300 -0.08 -25.75 12.68
N LYS A 301 -1.04 -26.06 13.55
CA LYS A 301 -1.52 -27.45 13.75
C LYS A 301 -2.13 -28.05 12.49
N LYS A 302 -2.88 -27.26 11.71
CA LYS A 302 -3.48 -27.70 10.45
C LYS A 302 -2.44 -27.95 9.35
N VAL A 303 -1.37 -27.13 9.30
CA VAL A 303 -0.28 -27.22 8.31
C VAL A 303 0.68 -28.36 8.64
N LEU A 304 0.96 -28.59 9.93
CA LEU A 304 1.87 -29.64 10.38
C LEU A 304 1.20 -31.01 10.60
N ASN A 305 -0.11 -31.14 10.34
CA ASN A 305 -0.90 -32.36 10.60
C ASN A 305 -0.77 -32.86 12.07
N LEU A 306 -0.66 -31.95 13.04
CA LEU A 306 -0.58 -32.24 14.46
C LEU A 306 -1.94 -32.11 15.14
#